data_4f3dcb6ff9394b653172a86faeff052f
#
_entry.id   4f3dcb6ff9394b653172a86faeff052f
#
_cell.length_a   1.000
_cell.length_b   1.000
_cell.length_c   1.000
_cell.angle_alpha   90.00
_cell.angle_beta   90.00
_cell.angle_gamma   90.00
#
_symmetry.space_group_name_H-M   'P 1'
#
loop_
_entity.id
_entity.type
_entity.pdbx_description
1 polymer ?
#
loop_
_entity_poly.entity_id
_entity_poly.type
_entity_poly.pdbx_seq_one_letter_code
_entity_poly.pdbx_strand_id
1 'polypeptide(L)'
;MEELHVFLRDILLNKKSVLILSTGGGNDYIGAYMITKLIAKHYPKIDLAFASSIEVNEEYEPLIKLNNNLFTISDYMPTFDFDIKNHSIRLISQGIKNENMNLPYFVAINKNKPVETKLAYRELFDEVTPDCVITVDNGGDSITGGLDGEKGFDQTNLKALLEMGERIHHLVIGPGCDGESSLDDFNRYILINSEKFRGIFDIGQAVDSIYSNVKHNSEVMLQMDHRWSTMRIIIEASEKVKQGYGDVLFTVPRHKKDQKFPFKILQSTLVFSYN
;
A
#
# COMPACT_ATOMS: atom_id res chain seq x y z
N MET A 1 -17.81 9.56 6.74
CA MET A 1 -16.77 9.73 5.70
C MET A 1 -17.34 9.28 4.37
N GLU A 2 -16.93 9.90 3.29
CA GLU A 2 -17.23 9.46 1.94
C GLU A 2 -16.43 8.20 1.61
N GLU A 3 -16.99 7.31 0.80
CA GLU A 3 -16.32 6.07 0.42
C GLU A 3 -15.21 6.33 -0.62
N LEU A 4 -14.09 5.64 -0.51
CA LEU A 4 -12.92 5.81 -1.39
C LEU A 4 -13.27 5.65 -2.88
N HIS A 5 -14.22 4.77 -3.23
CA HIS A 5 -14.57 4.55 -4.65
C HIS A 5 -15.13 5.81 -5.32
N VAL A 6 -15.68 6.77 -4.58
CA VAL A 6 -16.15 8.06 -5.12
C VAL A 6 -14.96 8.89 -5.61
N PHE A 7 -13.92 9.02 -4.80
CA PHE A 7 -12.68 9.67 -5.20
C PHE A 7 -12.03 8.94 -6.41
N LEU A 8 -11.95 7.61 -6.33
CA LEU A 8 -11.38 6.82 -7.42
C LEU A 8 -12.13 7.04 -8.74
N ARG A 9 -13.46 7.17 -8.72
CA ARG A 9 -14.25 7.48 -9.91
C ARG A 9 -13.75 8.75 -10.61
N ASP A 10 -13.47 9.79 -9.84
CA ASP A 10 -13.09 11.08 -10.39
C ASP A 10 -11.70 11.06 -11.02
N ILE A 11 -10.73 10.38 -10.40
CA ILE A 11 -9.36 10.29 -10.94
C ILE A 11 -9.19 9.27 -12.05
N LEU A 12 -10.07 8.25 -12.10
CA LEU A 12 -10.03 7.17 -13.09
C LEU A 12 -10.89 7.46 -14.33
N LEU A 13 -11.63 8.56 -14.33
CA LEU A 13 -12.43 8.95 -15.47
C LEU A 13 -11.57 9.10 -16.74
N ASN A 14 -11.92 8.35 -17.78
CA ASN A 14 -11.22 8.29 -19.06
C ASN A 14 -9.78 7.70 -19.01
N LYS A 15 -9.39 7.06 -17.91
CA LYS A 15 -8.12 6.33 -17.83
C LYS A 15 -8.27 4.94 -18.43
N LYS A 16 -7.21 4.49 -19.11
CA LYS A 16 -7.14 3.15 -19.72
C LYS A 16 -6.20 2.24 -18.95
N SER A 17 -5.11 2.79 -18.44
CA SER A 17 -4.07 2.06 -17.72
C SER A 17 -3.79 2.73 -16.38
N VAL A 18 -3.75 1.94 -15.30
CA VAL A 18 -3.50 2.41 -13.93
C VAL A 18 -2.44 1.54 -13.28
N LEU A 19 -1.41 2.18 -12.76
CA LEU A 19 -0.41 1.54 -11.92
C LEU A 19 -0.74 1.76 -10.45
N ILE A 20 -0.87 0.68 -9.70
CA ILE A 20 -0.96 0.70 -8.24
C ILE A 20 0.37 0.24 -7.67
N LEU A 21 1.04 1.08 -6.89
CA LEU A 21 2.39 0.85 -6.38
C LEU A 21 2.44 1.01 -4.86
N SER A 22 2.87 -0.01 -4.13
CA SER A 22 3.20 0.16 -2.71
C SER A 22 4.51 0.94 -2.56
N THR A 23 4.52 1.97 -1.71
CA THR A 23 5.74 2.75 -1.42
C THR A 23 6.70 2.00 -0.52
N GLY A 24 6.16 1.18 0.39
CA GLY A 24 6.93 0.31 1.25
C GLY A 24 6.83 -1.17 0.87
N GLY A 25 7.39 -2.01 1.72
CA GLY A 25 7.32 -3.46 1.64
C GLY A 25 6.31 -4.07 2.62
N GLY A 26 6.26 -5.40 2.67
CA GLY A 26 5.48 -6.10 3.69
C GLY A 26 3.96 -5.82 3.60
N ASN A 27 3.42 -5.14 4.62
CA ASN A 27 1.97 -4.89 4.70
C ASN A 27 1.47 -3.87 3.66
N ASP A 28 2.30 -2.93 3.21
CA ASP A 28 1.91 -1.95 2.18
C ASP A 28 1.56 -2.61 0.86
N TYR A 29 2.28 -3.69 0.58
CA TYR A 29 1.99 -4.55 -0.53
C TYR A 29 0.56 -5.12 -0.48
N ILE A 30 0.08 -5.51 0.72
CA ILE A 30 -1.30 -5.99 0.91
C ILE A 30 -2.30 -4.83 0.74
N GLY A 31 -1.98 -3.64 1.24
CA GLY A 31 -2.79 -2.43 1.07
C GLY A 31 -2.95 -2.08 -0.42
N ALA A 32 -1.84 -2.07 -1.17
CA ALA A 32 -1.87 -1.82 -2.60
C ALA A 32 -2.71 -2.87 -3.37
N TYR A 33 -2.58 -4.15 -3.00
CA TYR A 33 -3.43 -5.21 -3.56
C TYR A 33 -4.92 -5.00 -3.26
N MET A 34 -5.25 -4.58 -2.05
CA MET A 34 -6.62 -4.25 -1.66
C MET A 34 -7.21 -3.16 -2.55
N ILE A 35 -6.46 -2.09 -2.82
CA ILE A 35 -6.88 -1.02 -3.74
C ILE A 35 -7.02 -1.54 -5.17
N THR A 36 -6.08 -2.38 -5.61
CA THR A 36 -6.15 -3.02 -6.94
C THR A 36 -7.45 -3.80 -7.10
N LYS A 37 -7.84 -4.60 -6.10
CA LYS A 37 -9.11 -5.35 -6.11
C LYS A 37 -10.34 -4.44 -6.13
N LEU A 38 -10.32 -3.36 -5.35
CA LEU A 38 -11.41 -2.39 -5.35
C LEU A 38 -11.60 -1.79 -6.74
N ILE A 39 -10.48 -1.40 -7.40
CA ILE A 39 -10.52 -0.82 -8.75
C ILE A 39 -10.98 -1.88 -9.76
N ALA A 40 -10.43 -3.08 -9.75
CA ALA A 40 -10.82 -4.16 -10.65
C ALA A 40 -12.33 -4.46 -10.60
N LYS A 41 -12.91 -4.44 -9.38
CA LYS A 41 -14.33 -4.66 -9.17
C LYS A 41 -15.22 -3.57 -9.78
N HIS A 42 -14.83 -2.30 -9.60
CA HIS A 42 -15.66 -1.15 -10.01
C HIS A 42 -15.36 -0.65 -11.43
N TYR A 43 -14.16 -0.92 -11.94
CA TYR A 43 -13.65 -0.43 -13.23
C TYR A 43 -13.03 -1.56 -14.07
N PRO A 44 -13.80 -2.59 -14.44
CA PRO A 44 -13.27 -3.81 -15.08
C PRO A 44 -12.70 -3.60 -16.49
N LYS A 45 -12.79 -2.39 -17.05
CA LYS A 45 -12.25 -2.04 -18.37
C LYS A 45 -10.88 -1.36 -18.29
N ILE A 46 -10.41 -1.04 -17.09
CA ILE A 46 -9.10 -0.44 -16.87
C ILE A 46 -8.05 -1.54 -16.86
N ASP A 47 -7.00 -1.37 -17.62
CA ASP A 47 -5.81 -2.22 -17.53
C ASP A 47 -5.05 -1.87 -16.23
N LEU A 48 -4.88 -2.85 -15.35
CA LEU A 48 -4.30 -2.67 -14.03
C LEU A 48 -2.92 -3.31 -13.97
N ALA A 49 -1.92 -2.50 -13.67
CA ALA A 49 -0.62 -2.97 -13.25
C ALA A 49 -0.46 -2.78 -11.73
N PHE A 50 0.16 -3.76 -11.11
CA PHE A 50 0.42 -3.78 -9.67
C PHE A 50 1.92 -3.92 -9.43
N ALA A 51 2.48 -3.08 -8.57
CA ALA A 51 3.90 -3.12 -8.25
C ALA A 51 4.18 -2.89 -6.76
N SER A 52 5.36 -3.32 -6.32
CA SER A 52 5.88 -3.06 -4.98
C SER A 52 7.35 -2.70 -5.03
N SER A 53 7.77 -1.86 -4.08
CA SER A 53 9.18 -1.55 -3.86
C SER A 53 9.80 -2.58 -2.92
N ILE A 54 11.02 -3.04 -3.26
CA ILE A 54 11.81 -3.97 -2.44
C ILE A 54 13.23 -3.44 -2.26
N GLU A 55 13.89 -3.77 -1.15
CA GLU A 55 15.30 -3.38 -0.96
C GLU A 55 16.25 -4.25 -1.80
N VAL A 56 17.25 -3.63 -2.43
CA VAL A 56 18.24 -4.31 -3.32
C VAL A 56 18.99 -5.44 -2.62
N ASN A 57 19.17 -5.37 -1.31
CA ASN A 57 19.98 -6.32 -0.54
C ASN A 57 19.17 -7.53 -0.01
N GLU A 58 17.90 -7.62 -0.33
CA GLU A 58 17.08 -8.75 0.08
C GLU A 58 17.05 -9.80 -1.02
N GLU A 59 17.39 -11.03 -0.69
CA GLU A 59 17.21 -12.16 -1.59
C GLU A 59 15.73 -12.54 -1.56
N TYR A 60 15.04 -12.24 -2.64
CA TYR A 60 13.65 -12.66 -2.86
C TYR A 60 13.64 -13.83 -3.84
N GLU A 61 13.69 -15.04 -3.36
CA GLU A 61 13.26 -16.17 -4.18
C GLU A 61 11.73 -16.18 -4.22
N PRO A 62 11.10 -16.23 -5.32
CA PRO A 62 11.41 -16.63 -6.70
C PRO A 62 11.23 -15.50 -7.74
N LEU A 63 11.90 -14.38 -7.58
CA LEU A 63 11.76 -13.27 -8.52
C LEU A 63 12.50 -13.54 -9.82
N ILE A 64 11.85 -13.27 -10.94
CA ILE A 64 12.40 -13.29 -12.29
C ILE A 64 12.81 -11.86 -12.65
N LYS A 65 14.06 -11.67 -12.99
CA LYS A 65 14.58 -10.39 -13.44
C LYS A 65 14.07 -10.06 -14.85
N LEU A 66 13.37 -8.93 -14.99
CA LEU A 66 12.92 -8.39 -16.27
C LEU A 66 13.90 -7.37 -16.82
N ASN A 67 14.41 -6.48 -15.95
CA ASN A 67 15.36 -5.43 -16.29
C ASN A 67 16.36 -5.25 -15.15
N ASN A 68 17.22 -4.21 -15.19
CA ASN A 68 18.27 -4.03 -14.19
C ASN A 68 17.73 -3.97 -12.74
N ASN A 69 16.60 -3.27 -12.54
CA ASN A 69 15.99 -3.07 -11.23
C ASN A 69 14.53 -3.52 -11.20
N LEU A 70 14.01 -4.13 -12.27
CA LEU A 70 12.64 -4.58 -12.38
C LEU A 70 12.55 -6.10 -12.41
N PHE A 71 11.65 -6.63 -11.61
CA PHE A 71 11.42 -8.05 -11.43
C PHE A 71 9.93 -8.36 -11.49
N THR A 72 9.62 -9.62 -11.78
CA THR A 72 8.28 -10.20 -11.61
C THR A 72 8.39 -11.55 -10.94
N ILE A 73 7.29 -12.23 -10.72
CA ILE A 73 7.27 -13.60 -10.19
C ILE A 73 6.96 -14.61 -11.30
N SER A 74 7.42 -15.84 -11.14
CA SER A 74 7.02 -16.90 -12.05
C SER A 74 5.58 -17.35 -11.77
N ASP A 75 4.89 -17.86 -12.82
CA ASP A 75 3.59 -18.51 -12.67
C ASP A 75 3.62 -19.72 -11.71
N TYR A 76 4.80 -20.28 -11.51
CA TYR A 76 5.04 -21.38 -10.62
C TYR A 76 5.73 -20.90 -9.35
N MET A 77 4.95 -20.75 -8.29
CA MET A 77 5.50 -20.59 -6.94
C MET A 77 5.45 -21.94 -6.22
N PRO A 78 6.59 -22.56 -5.96
CA PRO A 78 6.61 -23.78 -5.16
C PRO A 78 6.09 -23.51 -3.74
N THR A 79 5.53 -24.55 -3.12
CA THR A 79 5.10 -24.53 -1.72
C THR A 79 6.32 -24.58 -0.82
N PHE A 80 6.94 -23.43 -0.50
CA PHE A 80 8.11 -23.39 0.36
C PHE A 80 7.78 -23.09 1.82
N ASP A 81 8.74 -23.45 2.68
CA ASP A 81 8.75 -23.17 4.11
C ASP A 81 8.63 -21.67 4.40
N PHE A 82 7.99 -21.38 5.51
CA PHE A 82 7.53 -20.07 5.92
C PHE A 82 8.69 -19.12 6.25
N ASP A 83 9.11 -18.33 5.27
CA ASP A 83 9.79 -17.06 5.55
C ASP A 83 8.77 -15.91 5.52
N ILE A 84 8.74 -15.12 6.58
CA ILE A 84 7.75 -14.06 6.81
C ILE A 84 7.82 -12.99 5.72
N LYS A 85 9.00 -12.67 5.19
CA LYS A 85 9.20 -11.66 4.15
C LYS A 85 8.57 -12.07 2.82
N ASN A 86 8.69 -13.35 2.46
CA ASN A 86 8.15 -13.90 1.21
C ASN A 86 6.65 -14.21 1.29
N HIS A 87 6.07 -14.19 2.50
CA HIS A 87 4.70 -14.62 2.71
C HIS A 87 3.66 -13.68 2.08
N SER A 88 3.81 -12.37 2.24
CA SER A 88 2.90 -11.39 1.63
C SER A 88 2.94 -11.48 0.10
N ILE A 89 4.14 -11.61 -0.48
CA ILE A 89 4.36 -11.79 -1.92
C ILE A 89 3.62 -13.02 -2.41
N ARG A 90 3.76 -14.14 -1.69
CA ARG A 90 3.13 -15.41 -2.04
C ARG A 90 1.60 -15.37 -1.97
N LEU A 91 1.02 -14.80 -0.89
CA LEU A 91 -0.43 -14.65 -0.73
C LEU A 91 -1.05 -13.87 -1.86
N ILE A 92 -0.43 -12.74 -2.21
CA ILE A 92 -0.92 -11.85 -3.25
C ILE A 92 -0.79 -12.50 -4.62
N SER A 93 0.33 -13.17 -4.87
CA SER A 93 0.56 -13.88 -6.14
C SER A 93 -0.46 -14.98 -6.38
N GLN A 94 -0.84 -15.72 -5.34
CA GLN A 94 -1.91 -16.71 -5.42
C GLN A 94 -3.27 -16.04 -5.68
N GLY A 95 -3.57 -14.93 -5.00
CA GLY A 95 -4.79 -14.15 -5.24
C GLY A 95 -4.88 -13.61 -6.66
N ILE A 96 -3.81 -13.02 -7.16
CA ILE A 96 -3.69 -12.48 -8.52
C ILE A 96 -3.93 -13.58 -9.56
N LYS A 97 -3.29 -14.73 -9.40
CA LYS A 97 -3.46 -15.87 -10.33
C LYS A 97 -4.89 -16.38 -10.35
N ASN A 98 -5.53 -16.46 -9.20
CA ASN A 98 -6.92 -16.93 -9.09
C ASN A 98 -7.94 -15.94 -9.68
N GLU A 99 -7.56 -14.70 -9.85
CA GLU A 99 -8.43 -13.61 -10.31
C GLU A 99 -8.16 -13.17 -11.77
N ASN A 100 -7.29 -13.89 -12.49
CA ASN A 100 -6.84 -13.52 -13.85
C ASN A 100 -6.29 -12.10 -13.96
N MET A 101 -5.60 -11.63 -12.92
CA MET A 101 -4.91 -10.35 -12.93
C MET A 101 -3.49 -10.49 -13.47
N ASN A 102 -2.92 -9.40 -13.96
CA ASN A 102 -1.52 -9.36 -14.37
C ASN A 102 -0.59 -9.65 -13.19
N LEU A 103 0.52 -10.35 -13.46
CA LEU A 103 1.52 -10.63 -12.43
C LEU A 103 2.13 -9.34 -11.88
N PRO A 104 2.44 -9.26 -10.58
CA PRO A 104 3.00 -8.06 -9.99
C PRO A 104 4.43 -7.81 -10.44
N TYR A 105 4.77 -6.53 -10.48
CA TYR A 105 6.14 -6.06 -10.64
C TYR A 105 6.78 -5.78 -9.26
N PHE A 106 8.10 -5.96 -9.19
CA PHE A 106 8.90 -5.61 -8.02
C PHE A 106 10.04 -4.73 -8.44
N VAL A 107 10.13 -3.54 -7.82
CA VAL A 107 11.15 -2.55 -8.12
C VAL A 107 12.21 -2.59 -7.03
N ALA A 108 13.43 -2.98 -7.39
CA ALA A 108 14.55 -3.02 -6.46
C ALA A 108 15.07 -1.60 -6.19
N ILE A 109 14.92 -1.14 -4.97
CA ILE A 109 15.24 0.22 -4.53
C ILE A 109 16.46 0.23 -3.62
N ASN A 110 17.36 1.18 -3.87
CA ASN A 110 18.48 1.46 -2.99
C ASN A 110 18.30 2.84 -2.34
N LYS A 111 17.82 2.85 -1.10
CA LYS A 111 17.54 4.10 -0.36
C LYS A 111 18.76 5.01 -0.17
N ASN A 112 19.98 4.45 -0.26
CA ASN A 112 21.20 5.23 -0.15
C ASN A 112 21.67 5.84 -1.49
N LYS A 113 20.96 5.55 -2.58
CA LYS A 113 21.31 5.97 -3.94
C LYS A 113 20.07 6.52 -4.66
N PRO A 114 19.66 7.76 -4.37
CA PRO A 114 18.40 8.32 -4.89
C PRO A 114 18.35 8.38 -6.43
N VAL A 115 19.47 8.53 -7.10
CA VAL A 115 19.52 8.52 -8.57
C VAL A 115 19.19 7.13 -9.12
N GLU A 116 19.74 6.07 -8.53
CA GLU A 116 19.44 4.68 -8.92
C GLU A 116 17.97 4.34 -8.63
N THR A 117 17.44 4.81 -7.51
CA THR A 117 16.01 4.66 -7.16
C THR A 117 15.10 5.26 -8.23
N LYS A 118 15.38 6.46 -8.72
CA LYS A 118 14.61 7.08 -9.80
C LYS A 118 14.72 6.31 -11.12
N LEU A 119 15.91 5.79 -11.43
CA LEU A 119 16.09 4.96 -12.62
C LEU A 119 15.27 3.67 -12.53
N ALA A 120 15.22 3.04 -11.36
CA ALA A 120 14.43 1.85 -11.14
C ALA A 120 12.92 2.10 -11.36
N TYR A 121 12.38 3.22 -10.87
CA TYR A 121 10.99 3.59 -11.16
C TYR A 121 10.74 3.93 -12.63
N ARG A 122 11.72 4.52 -13.32
CA ARG A 122 11.60 4.74 -14.79
C ARG A 122 11.46 3.43 -15.53
N GLU A 123 12.26 2.41 -15.19
CA GLU A 123 12.13 1.08 -15.79
C GLU A 123 10.68 0.53 -15.64
N LEU A 124 10.07 0.71 -14.46
CA LEU A 124 8.68 0.32 -14.24
C LEU A 124 7.69 1.14 -15.09
N PHE A 125 7.87 2.46 -15.17
CA PHE A 125 6.98 3.33 -15.92
C PHE A 125 7.09 3.13 -17.43
N ASP A 126 8.29 2.85 -17.93
CA ASP A 126 8.53 2.50 -19.33
C ASP A 126 7.88 1.15 -19.69
N GLU A 127 7.89 0.19 -18.78
CA GLU A 127 7.25 -1.13 -18.94
C GLU A 127 5.71 -1.01 -18.93
N VAL A 128 5.15 -0.27 -17.97
CA VAL A 128 3.71 -0.23 -17.73
C VAL A 128 3.01 0.88 -18.53
N THR A 129 3.68 1.99 -18.80
CA THR A 129 3.13 3.20 -19.45
C THR A 129 1.77 3.63 -18.90
N PRO A 130 1.65 3.94 -17.58
CA PRO A 130 0.36 4.19 -16.94
C PRO A 130 -0.21 5.57 -17.27
N ASP A 131 -1.52 5.66 -17.44
CA ASP A 131 -2.28 6.94 -17.52
C ASP A 131 -2.51 7.58 -16.16
N CYS A 132 -2.42 6.77 -15.09
CA CYS A 132 -2.62 7.19 -13.71
C CYS A 132 -1.77 6.33 -12.79
N VAL A 133 -1.14 6.98 -11.81
CA VAL A 133 -0.35 6.31 -10.78
C VAL A 133 -0.99 6.53 -9.42
N ILE A 134 -1.28 5.42 -8.74
CA ILE A 134 -1.77 5.41 -7.36
C ILE A 134 -0.72 4.75 -6.49
N THR A 135 -0.17 5.48 -5.53
CA THR A 135 0.78 4.94 -4.57
C THR A 135 0.08 4.66 -3.24
N VAL A 136 0.49 3.62 -2.55
CA VAL A 136 -0.14 3.16 -1.31
C VAL A 136 0.91 2.93 -0.22
N ASP A 137 0.59 3.42 0.96
CA ASP A 137 1.34 3.28 2.20
C ASP A 137 0.39 2.90 3.34
N ASN A 138 0.71 1.91 4.14
CA ASN A 138 -0.07 1.54 5.32
C ASN A 138 0.57 2.12 6.58
N GLY A 139 -0.10 3.09 7.19
CA GLY A 139 0.38 3.72 8.42
C GLY A 139 0.73 5.18 8.25
N GLY A 140 1.54 5.54 7.26
CA GLY A 140 1.78 6.91 6.86
C GLY A 140 3.18 7.45 7.14
N ASP A 141 4.15 6.59 7.38
CA ASP A 141 5.55 7.00 7.55
C ASP A 141 6.17 7.53 6.26
N SER A 142 5.64 7.18 5.08
CA SER A 142 6.01 7.79 3.80
C SER A 142 5.85 9.31 3.77
N ILE A 143 4.86 9.86 4.48
CA ILE A 143 4.59 11.30 4.51
C ILE A 143 5.07 11.98 5.79
N THR A 144 5.05 11.28 6.93
CA THR A 144 5.45 11.82 8.23
C THR A 144 6.92 11.58 8.54
N GLY A 145 7.54 10.59 7.90
CA GLY A 145 8.88 10.10 8.18
C GLY A 145 8.94 9.07 9.29
N GLY A 146 7.85 8.83 10.01
CA GLY A 146 7.77 7.84 11.07
C GLY A 146 8.90 7.94 12.09
N LEU A 147 9.41 6.80 12.55
CA LEU A 147 10.55 6.72 13.48
C LEU A 147 11.90 6.90 12.78
N ASP A 148 12.00 6.56 11.51
CA ASP A 148 13.23 6.64 10.71
C ASP A 148 13.50 8.06 10.16
N GLY A 149 12.50 8.94 10.26
CA GLY A 149 12.56 10.31 9.75
C GLY A 149 12.80 10.35 8.24
N GLU A 150 13.55 11.34 7.77
CA GLU A 150 13.80 11.54 6.32
C GLU A 150 14.60 10.41 5.63
N LYS A 151 15.10 9.45 6.37
CA LYS A 151 15.87 8.30 5.88
C LYS A 151 15.02 7.02 5.77
N GLY A 152 13.74 7.10 6.12
CA GLY A 152 12.81 5.99 6.01
C GLY A 152 12.72 5.50 4.56
N PHE A 153 12.54 4.19 4.39
CA PHE A 153 12.42 3.56 3.08
C PHE A 153 11.25 4.13 2.30
N ASP A 154 10.07 4.20 2.92
CA ASP A 154 8.82 4.61 2.30
C ASP A 154 8.83 6.09 1.91
N GLN A 155 9.37 6.95 2.78
CA GLN A 155 9.53 8.36 2.48
C GLN A 155 10.52 8.60 1.33
N THR A 156 11.62 7.85 1.30
CA THR A 156 12.62 7.92 0.22
C THR A 156 12.00 7.53 -1.12
N ASN A 157 11.17 6.48 -1.12
CA ASN A 157 10.48 6.01 -2.31
C ASN A 157 9.46 7.04 -2.81
N LEU A 158 8.63 7.56 -1.92
CA LEU A 158 7.65 8.59 -2.30
C LEU A 158 8.35 9.84 -2.86
N LYS A 159 9.41 10.33 -2.21
CA LYS A 159 10.21 11.46 -2.72
C LYS A 159 10.76 11.20 -4.12
N ALA A 160 11.34 10.02 -4.35
CA ALA A 160 11.90 9.65 -5.65
C ALA A 160 10.83 9.65 -6.76
N LEU A 161 9.65 9.13 -6.47
CA LEU A 161 8.50 9.12 -7.37
C LEU A 161 8.02 10.55 -7.68
N LEU A 162 7.87 11.40 -6.67
CA LEU A 162 7.43 12.79 -6.84
C LEU A 162 8.43 13.62 -7.68
N GLU A 163 9.72 13.33 -7.56
CA GLU A 163 10.76 14.02 -8.34
C GLU A 163 10.84 13.55 -9.81
N MET A 164 10.08 12.53 -10.19
CA MET A 164 9.95 12.13 -11.60
C MET A 164 9.02 13.07 -12.39
N GLY A 165 8.22 13.88 -11.69
CA GLY A 165 7.30 14.83 -12.32
C GLY A 165 6.01 14.19 -12.84
N GLU A 166 5.74 12.96 -12.48
CA GLU A 166 4.51 12.27 -12.82
C GLU A 166 3.37 12.68 -11.88
N ARG A 167 2.15 12.64 -12.39
CA ARG A 167 0.96 12.87 -11.57
C ARG A 167 0.67 11.65 -10.71
N ILE A 168 0.79 11.81 -9.40
CA ILE A 168 0.63 10.73 -8.42
C ILE A 168 -0.52 11.02 -7.46
N HIS A 169 -1.36 10.01 -7.25
CA HIS A 169 -2.34 9.99 -6.17
C HIS A 169 -1.82 9.07 -5.07
N HIS A 170 -1.49 9.64 -3.90
CA HIS A 170 -0.93 8.91 -2.78
C HIS A 170 -2.00 8.64 -1.72
N LEU A 171 -2.16 7.38 -1.36
CA LEU A 171 -3.12 6.87 -0.38
C LEU A 171 -2.38 6.39 0.86
N VAL A 172 -2.63 7.05 1.99
CA VAL A 172 -2.17 6.59 3.31
C VAL A 172 -3.31 5.80 3.95
N ILE A 173 -3.20 4.49 3.94
CA ILE A 173 -4.22 3.56 4.44
C ILE A 173 -4.02 3.32 5.93
N GLY A 174 -5.09 3.42 6.71
CA GLY A 174 -5.04 3.20 8.15
C GLY A 174 -4.07 4.13 8.86
N PRO A 175 -4.22 5.47 8.76
CA PRO A 175 -3.25 6.42 9.31
C PRO A 175 -2.90 6.11 10.75
N GLY A 176 -1.61 5.87 11.03
CA GLY A 176 -1.07 5.51 12.34
C GLY A 176 -1.21 4.05 12.74
N CYS A 177 -1.71 3.15 11.87
CA CYS A 177 -1.83 1.73 12.19
C CYS A 177 -0.48 1.02 12.38
N ASP A 178 0.59 1.60 11.88
CA ASP A 178 1.98 1.17 12.12
C ASP A 178 2.51 1.60 13.49
N GLY A 179 1.87 2.58 14.15
CA GLY A 179 2.29 3.15 15.43
C GLY A 179 3.50 4.09 15.33
N GLU A 180 3.92 4.45 14.12
CA GLU A 180 5.10 5.28 13.88
C GLU A 180 4.80 6.78 13.85
N SER A 181 3.56 7.14 13.56
CA SER A 181 3.10 8.52 13.43
C SER A 181 1.93 8.82 14.36
N SER A 182 1.85 10.05 14.85
CA SER A 182 0.74 10.53 15.67
C SER A 182 -0.31 11.28 14.83
N LEU A 183 -1.50 11.50 15.42
CA LEU A 183 -2.50 12.37 14.79
C LEU A 183 -1.97 13.79 14.53
N ASP A 184 -1.13 14.30 15.42
CA ASP A 184 -0.53 15.64 15.27
C ASP A 184 0.44 15.69 14.09
N ASP A 185 1.19 14.61 13.82
CA ASP A 185 2.07 14.52 12.66
C ASP A 185 1.24 14.57 11.37
N PHE A 186 0.14 13.82 11.28
CA PHE A 186 -0.77 13.88 10.13
C PHE A 186 -1.41 15.25 9.97
N ASN A 187 -1.92 15.85 11.04
CA ASN A 187 -2.52 17.18 10.99
C ASN A 187 -1.52 18.24 10.50
N ARG A 188 -0.27 18.16 10.97
CA ARG A 188 0.80 19.05 10.52
C ARG A 188 1.10 18.85 9.03
N TYR A 189 1.19 17.59 8.57
CA TYR A 189 1.45 17.31 7.17
C TYR A 189 0.31 17.79 6.27
N ILE A 190 -0.94 17.55 6.65
CA ILE A 190 -2.13 18.02 5.94
C ILE A 190 -2.13 19.55 5.85
N LEU A 191 -1.83 20.23 6.93
CA LEU A 191 -1.80 21.71 6.95
C LEU A 191 -0.75 22.26 5.99
N ILE A 192 0.46 21.70 5.98
CA ILE A 192 1.56 22.12 5.11
C ILE A 192 1.26 21.81 3.63
N ASN A 193 0.54 20.73 3.35
CA ASN A 193 0.23 20.23 2.00
C ASN A 193 -1.26 20.35 1.66
N SER A 194 -1.92 21.37 2.18
CA SER A 194 -3.38 21.52 2.06
C SER A 194 -3.87 21.61 0.61
N GLU A 195 -3.08 22.17 -0.30
CA GLU A 195 -3.41 22.21 -1.73
C GLU A 195 -3.34 20.83 -2.42
N LYS A 196 -2.62 19.88 -1.84
CA LYS A 196 -2.50 18.50 -2.34
C LYS A 196 -3.48 17.56 -1.68
N PHE A 197 -3.93 17.88 -0.48
CA PHE A 197 -4.86 17.06 0.29
C PHE A 197 -6.24 17.02 -0.35
N ARG A 198 -6.78 15.82 -0.56
CA ARG A 198 -8.08 15.58 -1.22
C ARG A 198 -9.17 15.14 -0.25
N GLY A 199 -8.81 14.68 0.92
CA GLY A 199 -9.77 14.29 1.94
C GLY A 199 -9.40 13.02 2.69
N ILE A 200 -10.33 12.62 3.55
CA ILE A 200 -10.30 11.37 4.30
C ILE A 200 -11.46 10.52 3.82
N PHE A 201 -11.17 9.32 3.33
CA PHE A 201 -12.15 8.43 2.73
C PHE A 201 -12.26 7.11 3.51
N ASP A 202 -13.45 6.54 3.53
CA ASP A 202 -13.72 5.23 4.10
C ASP A 202 -13.23 4.12 3.16
N ILE A 203 -12.51 3.13 3.70
CA ILE A 203 -12.00 1.98 2.95
C ILE A 203 -12.70 0.66 3.28
N GLY A 204 -13.81 0.69 3.99
CA GLY A 204 -14.52 -0.52 4.43
C GLY A 204 -14.83 -1.48 3.29
N GLN A 205 -15.27 -0.99 2.12
CA GLN A 205 -15.50 -1.83 0.94
C GLN A 205 -14.22 -2.46 0.40
N ALA A 206 -13.09 -1.75 0.45
CA ALA A 206 -11.81 -2.28 0.04
C ALA A 206 -11.35 -3.39 1.00
N VAL A 207 -11.47 -3.17 2.31
CA VAL A 207 -11.19 -4.19 3.33
C VAL A 207 -12.06 -5.43 3.12
N ASP A 208 -13.35 -5.27 2.84
CA ASP A 208 -14.26 -6.38 2.59
C ASP A 208 -13.86 -7.19 1.36
N SER A 209 -13.29 -6.55 0.34
CA SER A 209 -12.87 -7.23 -0.89
C SER A 209 -11.75 -8.23 -0.67
N ILE A 210 -10.87 -7.99 0.29
CA ILE A 210 -9.79 -8.91 0.65
C ILE A 210 -10.18 -9.84 1.80
N TYR A 211 -11.16 -9.46 2.64
CA TYR A 211 -11.56 -10.23 3.81
C TYR A 211 -12.04 -11.64 3.44
N SER A 212 -12.81 -11.78 2.36
CA SER A 212 -13.25 -13.08 1.86
C SER A 212 -12.08 -13.97 1.40
N ASN A 213 -11.07 -13.38 0.77
CA ASN A 213 -9.88 -14.11 0.31
C ASN A 213 -8.89 -14.37 1.46
N VAL A 214 -8.76 -13.41 2.39
CA VAL A 214 -7.95 -13.52 3.60
C VAL A 214 -8.58 -14.50 4.59
N LYS A 215 -9.90 -14.57 4.70
CA LYS A 215 -10.58 -15.54 5.57
C LYS A 215 -10.36 -16.99 5.10
N HIS A 216 -10.29 -17.22 3.79
CA HIS A 216 -9.93 -18.53 3.24
C HIS A 216 -8.46 -18.90 3.49
N ASN A 217 -7.60 -17.88 3.62
CA ASN A 217 -6.17 -17.99 3.97
C ASN A 217 -5.90 -17.58 5.44
N SER A 218 -6.93 -17.38 6.27
CA SER A 218 -6.81 -16.83 7.63
C SER A 218 -6.01 -17.70 8.59
N GLU A 219 -6.00 -19.02 8.38
CA GLU A 219 -5.09 -19.91 9.11
C GLU A 219 -3.62 -19.52 8.87
N VAL A 220 -3.30 -19.06 7.69
CA VAL A 220 -1.95 -18.63 7.30
C VAL A 220 -1.62 -17.26 7.88
N MET A 221 -2.57 -16.32 7.89
CA MET A 221 -2.36 -15.00 8.53
C MET A 221 -2.42 -15.06 10.06
N LEU A 222 -3.16 -16.00 10.65
CA LEU A 222 -3.17 -16.26 12.10
C LEU A 222 -1.90 -16.96 12.57
N GLN A 223 -1.26 -17.76 11.70
CA GLN A 223 0.05 -18.35 11.96
C GLN A 223 1.18 -17.32 11.83
N MET A 224 0.95 -16.21 11.13
CA MET A 224 1.78 -15.01 11.24
C MET A 224 1.50 -14.36 12.60
N ASP A 225 2.07 -14.91 13.66
CA ASP A 225 1.95 -14.44 15.06
C ASP A 225 2.59 -13.04 15.26
N HIS A 226 2.51 -12.21 14.24
CA HIS A 226 2.75 -10.79 14.35
C HIS A 226 1.48 -10.13 14.85
N ARG A 227 1.33 -10.12 16.17
CA ARG A 227 0.30 -9.38 16.93
C ARG A 227 0.16 -7.93 16.47
N TRP A 228 1.02 -7.48 15.56
CA TRP A 228 1.27 -6.09 15.17
C TRP A 228 1.22 -5.84 13.66
N SER A 229 0.65 -6.73 12.88
CA SER A 229 0.45 -6.47 11.44
C SER A 229 -0.46 -5.26 11.25
N THR A 230 -0.01 -4.26 10.51
CA THR A 230 -0.80 -3.06 10.16
C THR A 230 -2.13 -3.43 9.52
N MET A 231 -2.14 -4.41 8.62
CA MET A 231 -3.38 -4.90 8.00
C MET A 231 -4.36 -5.52 8.99
N ARG A 232 -3.88 -6.22 10.02
CA ARG A 232 -4.75 -6.76 11.07
C ARG A 232 -5.46 -5.64 11.83
N ILE A 233 -4.75 -4.56 12.15
CA ILE A 233 -5.33 -3.40 12.82
C ILE A 233 -6.40 -2.75 11.96
N ILE A 234 -6.15 -2.60 10.66
CA ILE A 234 -7.12 -2.05 9.71
C ILE A 234 -8.37 -2.94 9.61
N ILE A 235 -8.22 -4.25 9.53
CA ILE A 235 -9.34 -5.20 9.49
C ILE A 235 -10.15 -5.14 10.79
N GLU A 236 -9.48 -5.15 11.96
CA GLU A 236 -10.14 -5.02 13.26
C GLU A 236 -10.89 -3.68 13.36
N ALA A 237 -10.29 -2.59 12.91
CA ALA A 237 -10.93 -1.28 12.88
C ALA A 237 -12.19 -1.30 12.02
N SER A 238 -12.16 -1.93 10.85
CA SER A 238 -13.33 -2.09 9.98
C SER A 238 -14.47 -2.86 10.67
N GLU A 239 -14.16 -3.95 11.35
CA GLU A 239 -15.16 -4.70 12.12
C GLU A 239 -15.75 -3.87 13.26
N LYS A 240 -14.93 -3.10 13.98
CA LYS A 240 -15.38 -2.23 15.07
C LYS A 240 -16.25 -1.09 14.58
N VAL A 241 -15.92 -0.48 13.45
CA VAL A 241 -16.77 0.56 12.84
C VAL A 241 -18.13 0.00 12.45
N LYS A 242 -18.20 -1.18 11.84
CA LYS A 242 -19.47 -1.87 11.50
C LYS A 242 -20.32 -2.18 12.74
N GLN A 243 -19.68 -2.41 13.88
CA GLN A 243 -20.34 -2.62 15.18
C GLN A 243 -20.78 -1.30 15.87
N GLY A 244 -20.50 -0.13 15.28
CA GLY A 244 -20.84 1.18 15.86
C GLY A 244 -19.77 1.77 16.78
N TYR A 245 -18.58 1.20 16.87
CA TYR A 245 -17.49 1.65 17.74
C TYR A 245 -16.49 2.60 17.07
N GLY A 246 -16.86 3.24 15.96
CA GLY A 246 -15.96 4.06 15.16
C GLY A 246 -15.22 5.17 15.91
N ASP A 247 -15.84 5.77 16.91
CA ASP A 247 -15.26 6.85 17.73
C ASP A 247 -14.46 6.34 18.95
N VAL A 248 -14.46 5.04 19.21
CA VAL A 248 -13.70 4.46 20.32
C VAL A 248 -12.20 4.52 19.99
N LEU A 249 -11.41 4.97 20.97
CA LEU A 249 -9.97 5.03 20.84
C LEU A 249 -9.35 3.65 21.02
N PHE A 250 -8.54 3.27 20.06
CA PHE A 250 -7.72 2.07 20.06
C PHE A 250 -6.26 2.47 20.31
N THR A 251 -5.57 1.78 21.21
CA THR A 251 -4.13 1.94 21.41
C THR A 251 -3.39 1.05 20.45
N VAL A 252 -2.66 1.65 19.51
CA VAL A 252 -1.83 0.91 18.57
C VAL A 252 -0.58 0.40 19.28
N PRO A 253 -0.38 -0.91 19.35
CA PRO A 253 0.60 -1.49 20.28
C PRO A 253 1.99 -1.63 19.66
N ARG A 254 2.40 -0.71 18.83
CA ARG A 254 3.73 -0.70 18.19
C ARG A 254 4.51 0.53 18.65
N HIS A 255 5.79 0.31 19.07
CA HIS A 255 6.74 1.34 19.46
C HIS A 255 6.58 2.01 20.87
N LYS A 256 7.58 2.82 21.23
CA LYS A 256 7.83 3.37 22.58
C LYS A 256 6.77 4.34 23.11
N LYS A 257 5.78 4.72 22.29
CA LYS A 257 4.67 5.60 22.68
C LYS A 257 3.37 4.96 22.22
N ASP A 258 2.51 4.61 23.17
CA ASP A 258 1.15 4.15 22.88
C ASP A 258 0.37 5.25 22.14
N GLN A 259 0.30 5.15 20.82
CA GLN A 259 -0.52 6.04 20.00
C GLN A 259 -1.97 5.59 20.06
N LYS A 260 -2.89 6.55 20.17
CA LYS A 260 -4.33 6.28 20.22
C LYS A 260 -5.03 6.89 19.04
N PHE A 261 -5.78 6.07 18.31
CA PHE A 261 -6.56 6.49 17.16
C PHE A 261 -8.01 6.01 17.28
N PRO A 262 -9.00 6.81 16.87
CA PRO A 262 -10.35 6.30 16.68
C PRO A 262 -10.37 5.20 15.61
N PHE A 263 -11.17 4.15 15.80
CA PHE A 263 -11.26 3.07 14.81
C PHE A 263 -11.66 3.59 13.42
N LYS A 264 -12.51 4.61 13.33
CA LYS A 264 -12.88 5.24 12.05
C LYS A 264 -11.71 5.84 11.28
N ILE A 265 -10.64 6.29 11.98
CA ILE A 265 -9.42 6.77 11.34
C ILE A 265 -8.57 5.59 10.86
N LEU A 266 -8.43 4.54 11.67
CA LEU A 266 -7.72 3.32 11.29
C LEU A 266 -8.41 2.56 10.14
N GLN A 267 -9.70 2.79 9.91
CA GLN A 267 -10.47 2.28 8.75
C GLN A 267 -10.54 3.31 7.60
N SER A 268 -9.72 4.32 7.59
CA SER A 268 -9.76 5.33 6.54
C SER A 268 -8.48 5.38 5.72
N THR A 269 -8.50 6.18 4.67
CA THR A 269 -7.31 6.60 3.94
C THR A 269 -7.26 8.11 3.84
N LEU A 270 -6.07 8.69 4.05
CA LEU A 270 -5.77 10.06 3.65
C LEU A 270 -5.35 10.04 2.18
N VAL A 271 -5.87 10.97 1.40
CA VAL A 271 -5.55 11.04 -0.03
C VAL A 271 -4.88 12.37 -0.37
N PHE A 272 -3.76 12.28 -1.08
CA PHE A 272 -3.01 13.41 -1.61
C PHE A 272 -2.86 13.26 -3.13
N SER A 273 -2.93 14.38 -3.87
CA SER A 273 -2.66 14.41 -5.30
C SER A 273 -1.52 15.38 -5.57
N TYR A 274 -0.46 14.86 -6.14
CA TYR A 274 0.73 15.59 -6.56
C TYR A 274 0.73 15.72 -8.08
N ASN A 275 1.04 16.93 -8.58
CA ASN A 275 1.11 17.25 -10.01
C ASN A 275 2.55 17.44 -10.43
#